data_4e2c4027fcdbd37924b78ff68ebc709d
#
_entry.id   4e2c4027fcdbd37924b78ff68ebc709d
#
_cell.length_a   1.000
_cell.length_b   1.000
_cell.length_c   1.000
_cell.angle_alpha   90.00
_cell.angle_beta   90.00
_cell.angle_gamma   90.00
#
_symmetry.space_group_name_H-M   'P 1'
#
loop_
_entity.id
_entity.type
_entity.pdbx_description
1 polymer ?
#
loop_
_entity_poly.entity_id
_entity_poly.type
_entity_poly.pdbx_seq_one_letter_code
_entity_poly.pdbx_strand_id
1 'polypeptide(L)'
;MNSPAADQLFRGLALALPEVGEKSHFGKADFRVRNKIFAGFTADGLAYVKLTSDQQEMMCAAEPIVKPIKGGWGRQGWTQIDHAGADGSLLQSLLLTAWRNVAPKSLQKGAG
;
A
#
# COMPACT_ATOMS: atom_id res chain seq x y z
N MET A 1 -10.26 5.96 -13.72
CA MET A 1 -9.84 7.37 -13.91
C MET A 1 -8.95 7.80 -12.76
N ASN A 2 -7.83 8.45 -13.08
CA ASN A 2 -6.91 8.91 -12.04
C ASN A 2 -7.50 10.07 -11.26
N SER A 3 -7.26 10.08 -9.95
CA SER A 3 -7.68 11.16 -9.07
C SER A 3 -6.43 11.75 -8.43
N PRO A 4 -5.99 12.96 -8.85
CA PRO A 4 -4.81 13.59 -8.24
C PRO A 4 -4.94 13.77 -6.74
N ALA A 5 -6.14 14.09 -6.25
CA ALA A 5 -6.37 14.26 -4.81
C ALA A 5 -6.20 12.93 -4.06
N ALA A 6 -6.73 11.83 -4.62
CA ALA A 6 -6.59 10.51 -4.01
C ALA A 6 -5.12 10.04 -4.03
N ASP A 7 -4.41 10.32 -5.13
CA ASP A 7 -2.98 10.00 -5.24
C ASP A 7 -2.18 10.76 -4.18
N GLN A 8 -2.46 12.04 -3.98
CA GLN A 8 -1.77 12.86 -3.00
C GLN A 8 -2.04 12.39 -1.57
N LEU A 9 -3.27 12.00 -1.28
CA LEU A 9 -3.61 11.47 0.03
C LEU A 9 -2.85 10.17 0.31
N PHE A 10 -2.87 9.24 -0.63
CA PHE A 10 -2.17 7.96 -0.50
C PHE A 10 -0.67 8.19 -0.31
N ARG A 11 -0.07 9.05 -1.14
CA ARG A 11 1.35 9.39 -1.05
C ARG A 11 1.69 9.99 0.31
N GLY A 12 0.91 10.96 0.77
CA GLY A 12 1.15 11.62 2.06
C GLY A 12 1.09 10.66 3.23
N LEU A 13 0.12 9.75 3.22
CA LEU A 13 -0.01 8.75 4.28
C LEU A 13 1.16 7.76 4.27
N ALA A 14 1.61 7.35 3.08
CA ALA A 14 2.76 6.44 2.96
C ALA A 14 4.04 7.11 3.46
N LEU A 15 4.28 8.36 3.03
CA LEU A 15 5.50 9.08 3.39
C LEU A 15 5.54 9.50 4.86
N ALA A 16 4.41 9.51 5.54
CA ALA A 16 4.35 9.82 6.97
C ALA A 16 4.86 8.67 7.83
N LEU A 17 4.99 7.46 7.29
CA LEU A 17 5.50 6.32 8.04
C LEU A 17 7.03 6.40 8.18
N PRO A 18 7.60 5.85 9.27
CA PRO A 18 9.03 6.00 9.54
C PRO A 18 9.92 5.46 8.42
N GLU A 19 10.91 6.26 8.03
CA GLU A 19 11.95 5.94 7.05
C GLU A 19 11.44 5.54 5.67
N VAL A 20 10.24 6.00 5.30
CA VAL A 20 9.71 5.72 3.97
C VAL A 20 10.29 6.69 2.95
N GLY A 21 10.77 6.13 1.84
CA GLY A 21 11.19 6.90 0.67
C GLY A 21 10.35 6.55 -0.53
N GLU A 22 10.25 7.47 -1.46
CA GLU A 22 9.52 7.28 -2.70
C GLU A 22 10.52 7.14 -3.84
N LYS A 23 10.29 6.15 -4.72
CA LYS A 23 11.04 6.01 -5.97
C LYS A 23 10.06 5.96 -7.13
N SER A 24 10.47 6.50 -8.27
CA SER A 24 9.67 6.48 -9.48
C SER A 24 10.32 5.56 -10.50
N HIS A 25 9.53 4.71 -11.13
CA HIS A 25 9.99 3.76 -12.13
C HIS A 25 9.01 3.78 -13.29
N PHE A 26 9.49 4.22 -14.48
CA PHE A 26 8.63 4.36 -15.65
C PHE A 26 7.37 5.19 -15.38
N GLY A 27 7.55 6.31 -14.65
CA GLY A 27 6.44 7.19 -14.33
C GLY A 27 5.52 6.73 -13.21
N LYS A 28 5.81 5.57 -12.58
CA LYS A 28 5.02 5.04 -11.47
C LYS A 28 5.83 5.14 -10.20
N ALA A 29 5.18 5.62 -9.13
CA ALA A 29 5.82 5.74 -7.83
C ALA A 29 5.63 4.47 -7.02
N ASP A 30 6.67 4.09 -6.29
CA ASP A 30 6.55 3.10 -5.23
C ASP A 30 7.13 3.68 -3.93
N PHE A 31 6.76 3.07 -2.82
CA PHE A 31 7.18 3.51 -1.49
C PHE A 31 7.92 2.37 -0.81
N ARG A 32 9.09 2.71 -0.24
CA ARG A 32 10.01 1.71 0.31
C ARG A 32 10.48 2.09 1.71
N VAL A 33 10.70 1.07 2.52
CA VAL A 33 11.41 1.21 3.78
C VAL A 33 12.62 0.29 3.72
N ARG A 34 13.82 0.84 3.98
CA ARG A 34 15.08 0.08 3.86
C ARG A 34 15.18 -0.64 2.52
N ASN A 35 14.75 0.06 1.44
CA ASN A 35 14.80 -0.42 0.06
C ASN A 35 13.83 -1.58 -0.25
N LYS A 36 12.90 -1.87 0.65
CA LYS A 36 11.86 -2.88 0.42
C LYS A 36 10.55 -2.20 0.09
N ILE A 37 9.95 -2.54 -1.06
CA ILE A 37 8.68 -1.95 -1.51
C ILE A 37 7.55 -2.53 -0.67
N PHE A 38 6.70 -1.64 -0.14
CA PHE A 38 5.49 -2.07 0.58
C PHE A 38 4.21 -1.49 -0.01
N ALA A 39 4.31 -0.51 -0.90
CA ALA A 39 3.16 0.16 -1.49
C ALA A 39 3.56 0.86 -2.78
N GLY A 40 2.59 1.27 -3.57
CA GLY A 40 2.85 2.01 -4.79
C GLY A 40 1.59 2.18 -5.62
N PHE A 41 1.77 2.57 -6.89
CA PHE A 41 0.68 2.74 -7.83
C PHE A 41 0.81 1.76 -8.98
N THR A 42 -0.33 1.22 -9.43
CA THR A 42 -0.38 0.29 -10.56
C THR A 42 -0.36 1.06 -11.89
N ALA A 43 -0.16 0.31 -12.98
CA ALA A 43 -0.15 0.90 -14.33
C ALA A 43 -1.48 1.55 -14.71
N ASP A 44 -2.58 1.03 -14.19
CA ASP A 44 -3.92 1.55 -14.50
C ASP A 44 -4.45 2.53 -13.46
N GLY A 45 -3.55 3.08 -12.63
CA GLY A 45 -3.90 4.20 -11.77
C GLY A 45 -4.52 3.83 -10.43
N LEU A 46 -4.43 2.58 -10.03
CA LEU A 46 -4.84 2.14 -8.70
C LEU A 46 -3.65 2.14 -7.76
N ALA A 47 -3.90 1.98 -6.47
CA ALA A 47 -2.85 1.81 -5.49
C ALA A 47 -2.66 0.34 -5.16
N TYR A 48 -1.50 -0.03 -4.60
CA TYR A 48 -1.27 -1.38 -4.10
C TYR A 48 -0.50 -1.35 -2.79
N VAL A 49 -0.67 -2.41 -2.01
CA VAL A 49 0.07 -2.61 -0.76
C VAL A 49 0.46 -4.08 -0.63
N LYS A 50 1.51 -4.36 0.15
CA LYS A 50 1.99 -5.72 0.41
C LYS A 50 1.36 -6.24 1.69
N LEU A 51 0.51 -7.26 1.57
CA LEU A 51 -0.15 -7.89 2.72
C LEU A 51 0.30 -9.34 2.85
N THR A 52 0.09 -9.92 4.03
CA THR A 52 0.17 -11.38 4.17
C THR A 52 -1.08 -12.00 3.55
N SER A 53 -1.05 -13.31 3.31
CA SER A 53 -2.22 -14.01 2.76
C SER A 53 -3.46 -13.84 3.62
N ASP A 54 -3.31 -13.96 4.94
CA ASP A 54 -4.42 -13.81 5.87
C ASP A 54 -4.97 -12.38 5.90
N GLN A 55 -4.07 -11.39 5.89
CA GLN A 55 -4.47 -9.98 5.84
C GLN A 55 -5.21 -9.67 4.54
N GLN A 56 -4.70 -10.18 3.42
CA GLN A 56 -5.32 -9.99 2.12
C GLN A 56 -6.72 -10.58 2.08
N GLU A 57 -6.87 -11.81 2.54
CA GLU A 57 -8.17 -12.48 2.57
C GLU A 57 -9.18 -11.71 3.42
N MET A 58 -8.76 -11.28 4.60
CA MET A 58 -9.63 -10.54 5.52
C MET A 58 -10.04 -9.19 4.92
N MET A 59 -9.09 -8.46 4.35
CA MET A 59 -9.38 -7.14 3.81
C MET A 59 -10.23 -7.22 2.55
N CYS A 60 -9.98 -8.19 1.68
CA CYS A 60 -10.78 -8.37 0.46
C CYS A 60 -12.22 -8.76 0.80
N ALA A 61 -12.40 -9.55 1.86
CA ALA A 61 -13.75 -9.92 2.30
C ALA A 61 -14.50 -8.74 2.89
N ALA A 62 -13.79 -7.84 3.59
CA ALA A 62 -14.40 -6.70 4.27
C ALA A 62 -14.66 -5.51 3.35
N GLU A 63 -13.83 -5.32 2.31
CA GLU A 63 -13.84 -4.11 1.51
C GLU A 63 -13.91 -4.44 0.02
N PRO A 64 -15.01 -4.10 -0.66
CA PRO A 64 -15.15 -4.42 -2.10
C PRO A 64 -14.12 -3.76 -3.00
N ILE A 65 -13.53 -2.65 -2.57
CA ILE A 65 -12.52 -1.92 -3.35
C ILE A 65 -11.12 -2.50 -3.19
N VAL A 66 -10.94 -3.53 -2.36
CA VAL A 66 -9.65 -4.19 -2.12
C VAL A 66 -9.68 -5.56 -2.78
N LYS A 67 -8.72 -5.82 -3.68
CA LYS A 67 -8.67 -7.08 -4.44
C LYS A 67 -7.23 -7.53 -4.62
N PRO A 68 -6.97 -8.85 -4.66
CA PRO A 68 -5.62 -9.30 -5.00
C PRO A 68 -5.24 -8.83 -6.40
N ILE A 69 -3.97 -8.49 -6.60
CA ILE A 69 -3.44 -8.25 -7.94
C ILE A 69 -3.49 -9.58 -8.69
N LYS A 70 -3.81 -9.52 -9.97
CA LYS A 70 -3.96 -10.73 -10.80
C LYS A 70 -2.65 -11.51 -10.88
N GLY A 71 -2.78 -12.83 -10.90
CA GLY A 71 -1.65 -13.73 -11.12
C GLY A 71 -0.82 -13.99 -9.88
N GLY A 72 0.44 -14.35 -10.10
CA GLY A 72 1.35 -14.72 -9.01
C GLY A 72 1.62 -13.62 -8.00
N TRP A 73 1.56 -12.37 -8.42
CA TRP A 73 1.74 -11.24 -7.52
C TRP A 73 0.69 -11.22 -6.42
N GLY A 74 -0.59 -11.45 -6.80
CA GLY A 74 -1.68 -11.54 -5.82
C GLY A 74 -1.49 -12.66 -4.83
N ARG A 75 -1.00 -13.81 -5.31
CA ARG A 75 -0.72 -14.96 -4.42
C ARG A 75 0.41 -14.68 -3.44
N GLN A 76 1.28 -13.73 -3.76
CA GLN A 76 2.36 -13.32 -2.87
C GLN A 76 1.93 -12.22 -1.89
N GLY A 77 0.67 -11.79 -1.94
CA GLY A 77 0.13 -10.78 -1.02
C GLY A 77 0.03 -9.38 -1.61
N TRP A 78 0.43 -9.17 -2.85
CA TRP A 78 0.26 -7.87 -3.49
C TRP A 78 -1.23 -7.63 -3.75
N THR A 79 -1.74 -6.54 -3.20
CA THR A 79 -3.17 -6.26 -3.10
C THR A 79 -3.44 -4.88 -3.67
N GLN A 80 -4.39 -4.77 -4.61
CA GLN A 80 -4.74 -3.48 -5.19
C GLN A 80 -5.93 -2.86 -4.46
N ILE A 81 -5.98 -1.54 -4.49
CA ILE A 81 -7.02 -0.75 -3.84
C ILE A 81 -7.49 0.31 -4.83
N ASP A 82 -8.80 0.45 -5.00
CA ASP A 82 -9.35 1.63 -5.66
C ASP A 82 -9.32 2.77 -4.65
N HIS A 83 -8.16 3.43 -4.55
CA HIS A 83 -7.91 4.42 -3.49
C HIS A 83 -8.75 5.68 -3.65
N ALA A 84 -9.26 5.95 -4.84
CA ALA A 84 -10.17 7.08 -5.03
C ALA A 84 -11.51 6.84 -4.33
N GLY A 85 -11.91 5.58 -4.16
CA GLY A 85 -13.14 5.24 -3.45
C GLY A 85 -12.95 4.89 -1.97
N ALA A 86 -11.74 5.02 -1.44
CA ALA A 86 -11.43 4.64 -0.07
C ALA A 86 -11.38 5.88 0.83
N ASP A 87 -11.80 5.73 2.09
CA ASP A 87 -11.60 6.82 3.05
C ASP A 87 -10.15 6.78 3.57
N GLY A 88 -9.74 7.91 4.18
CA GLY A 88 -8.37 8.06 4.66
C GLY A 88 -8.00 7.08 5.76
N SER A 89 -8.95 6.70 6.61
CA SER A 89 -8.66 5.77 7.70
C SER A 89 -8.41 4.36 7.18
N LEU A 90 -9.11 3.94 6.13
CA LEU A 90 -8.85 2.65 5.49
C LEU A 90 -7.46 2.65 4.84
N LEU A 91 -7.13 3.71 4.11
CA LEU A 91 -5.82 3.83 3.47
C LEU A 91 -4.70 3.81 4.50
N GLN A 92 -4.87 4.55 5.59
CA GLN A 92 -3.88 4.59 6.67
C GLN A 92 -3.67 3.21 7.29
N SER A 93 -4.75 2.48 7.55
CA SER A 93 -4.69 1.13 8.11
C SER A 93 -3.97 0.17 7.18
N LEU A 94 -4.29 0.20 5.90
CA LEU A 94 -3.66 -0.67 4.91
C LEU A 94 -2.18 -0.37 4.75
N LEU A 95 -1.83 0.91 4.69
CA LEU A 95 -0.43 1.33 4.55
C LEU A 95 0.39 0.96 5.78
N LEU A 96 -0.15 1.17 6.98
CA LEU A 96 0.56 0.80 8.20
C LEU A 96 0.75 -0.70 8.29
N THR A 97 -0.26 -1.48 7.95
CA THR A 97 -0.17 -2.94 7.94
C THR A 97 0.92 -3.41 6.97
N ALA A 98 0.92 -2.86 5.75
CA ALA A 98 1.91 -3.21 4.74
C ALA A 98 3.32 -2.80 5.18
N TRP A 99 3.46 -1.61 5.76
CA TRP A 99 4.73 -1.12 6.28
C TRP A 99 5.29 -2.08 7.35
N ARG A 100 4.42 -2.51 8.27
CA ARG A 100 4.82 -3.45 9.33
C ARG A 100 5.27 -4.79 8.78
N ASN A 101 4.74 -5.21 7.64
CA ASN A 101 5.13 -6.48 7.02
C ASN A 101 6.57 -6.45 6.49
N VAL A 102 7.10 -5.27 6.14
CA VAL A 102 8.43 -5.16 5.53
C VAL A 102 9.44 -4.40 6.39
N ALA A 103 9.00 -3.56 7.31
CA ALA A 103 9.90 -2.75 8.14
C ALA A 103 10.62 -3.61 9.17
N PRO A 104 11.92 -3.30 9.47
CA PRO A 104 12.61 -3.97 10.57
C PRO A 104 11.89 -3.73 11.89
N LYS A 105 11.94 -4.72 12.78
CA LYS A 105 11.29 -4.62 14.09
C LYS A 105 11.78 -3.43 14.90
N SER A 106 13.04 -3.06 14.74
CA SER A 106 13.60 -1.90 15.44
C SER A 106 12.89 -0.59 15.11
N LEU A 107 12.38 -0.46 13.88
CA LEU A 107 11.61 0.72 13.48
C LEU A 107 10.19 0.69 14.00
N GLN A 108 9.65 -0.50 14.22
CA GLN A 108 8.24 -0.63 14.61
C GLN A 108 7.98 -0.21 16.05
N LYS A 109 9.00 -0.17 16.89
CA LYS A 109 8.86 0.25 18.28
C LYS A 109 8.40 1.70 18.43
N GLY A 110 8.74 2.56 17.47
CA GLY A 110 8.35 3.96 17.49
C GLY A 110 7.11 4.27 16.67
N ALA A 111 6.54 3.30 15.99
CA ALA A 111 5.42 3.53 15.08
C ALA A 111 4.05 3.35 15.73
N GLY A 112 4.01 3.15 17.02
CA GLY A 112 2.78 3.04 17.79
C GLY A 112 2.15 1.68 17.72
#